data_0b1bfe3f612258fe0b0ac8f0679999a3
#
_entry.id   0b1bfe3f612258fe0b0ac8f0679999a3
#
_cell.length_a   1.000
_cell.length_b   1.000
_cell.length_c   1.000
_cell.angle_alpha   90.00
_cell.angle_beta   90.00
_cell.angle_gamma   90.00
#
_symmetry.space_group_name_H-M   'P 1'
#
loop_
_entity.id
_entity.type
_entity.pdbx_description
1 polymer ?
#
loop_
_entity_poly.entity_id
_entity_poly.type
_entity_poly.pdbx_seq_one_letter_code
_entity_poly.pdbx_strand_id
1 'polypeptide(L)'
;MQKRHHTLNRRSFLEAGSLLMGGLTLPDLLRRRAEAKQRGVIAKDTSVILIWLQGGPSHMDTYDLKPDAPREYRGEVSPISTVVPGLDVCELLPRHAEVADRFNLIRSISHGFANHAGGAGRFLSGYNPSKPLDPLAQFPCIGPVVSKMLQGSKDP
;
A
#
# COMPACT_ATOMS: atom_id res chain seq x y z
N MET A 1 6.71 44.07 -8.65
CA MET A 1 7.28 42.87 -7.95
C MET A 1 6.30 41.72 -8.15
N GLN A 2 6.52 40.89 -9.17
CA GLN A 2 5.56 39.90 -9.65
C GLN A 2 5.85 38.58 -8.93
N LYS A 3 4.97 38.13 -8.03
CA LYS A 3 5.06 36.82 -7.37
C LYS A 3 4.88 35.71 -8.40
N ARG A 4 5.95 35.02 -8.76
CA ARG A 4 5.86 33.75 -9.50
C ARG A 4 5.21 32.70 -8.60
N HIS A 5 3.97 32.36 -8.89
CA HIS A 5 3.35 31.17 -8.36
C HIS A 5 4.05 29.94 -9.00
N HIS A 6 4.93 29.29 -8.25
CA HIS A 6 5.41 27.97 -8.63
C HIS A 6 4.23 26.99 -8.53
N THR A 7 3.60 26.71 -9.64
CA THR A 7 2.67 25.59 -9.74
C THR A 7 3.49 24.31 -9.66
N LEU A 8 3.31 23.55 -8.59
CA LEU A 8 3.88 22.21 -8.46
C LEU A 8 3.34 21.36 -9.61
N ASN A 9 4.21 20.99 -10.55
CA ASN A 9 3.83 20.07 -11.61
C ASN A 9 3.81 18.63 -11.04
N ARG A 10 3.13 17.71 -11.75
CA ARG A 10 2.98 16.32 -11.32
C ARG A 10 4.32 15.62 -11.04
N ARG A 11 5.37 16.00 -11.75
CA ARG A 11 6.72 15.47 -11.59
C ARG A 11 7.36 15.94 -10.29
N SER A 12 7.26 17.23 -9.96
CA SER A 12 7.77 17.80 -8.70
C SER A 12 7.00 17.27 -7.49
N PHE A 13 5.72 16.94 -7.63
CA PHE A 13 4.92 16.29 -6.58
C PHE A 13 5.39 14.84 -6.31
N LEU A 14 5.68 14.08 -7.36
CA LEU A 14 6.22 12.72 -7.24
C LEU A 14 7.65 12.73 -6.69
N GLU A 15 8.47 13.69 -7.08
CA GLU A 15 9.82 13.88 -6.56
C GLU A 15 9.83 14.27 -5.07
N ALA A 16 8.92 15.16 -4.64
CA ALA A 16 8.79 15.57 -3.25
C ALA A 16 8.25 14.43 -2.35
N GLY A 17 7.29 13.65 -2.83
CA GLY A 17 6.74 12.49 -2.10
C GLY A 17 7.76 11.39 -1.83
N SER A 18 8.77 11.26 -2.67
CA SER A 18 9.80 10.23 -2.57
C SER A 18 10.93 10.56 -1.60
N LEU A 19 11.20 11.83 -1.34
CA LEU A 19 12.18 12.27 -0.33
C LEU A 19 11.75 11.88 1.09
N LEU A 20 10.45 11.68 1.33
CA LEU A 20 9.88 11.29 2.62
C LEU A 20 9.96 9.77 2.89
N MET A 21 10.21 8.94 1.87
CA MET A 21 10.20 7.47 1.98
C MET A 21 11.54 6.79 1.66
N GLY A 22 12.66 7.39 2.06
CA GLY A 22 13.98 6.74 1.92
C GLY A 22 14.59 6.78 0.51
N GLY A 23 14.18 7.73 -0.32
CA GLY A 23 14.96 8.13 -1.49
C GLY A 23 14.80 7.30 -2.78
N LEU A 24 13.91 6.31 -2.84
CA LEU A 24 13.63 5.57 -4.08
C LEU A 24 12.28 6.01 -4.68
N THR A 25 12.36 6.73 -5.81
CA THR A 25 11.18 7.11 -6.58
C THR A 25 10.82 6.02 -7.59
N LEU A 26 9.55 5.98 -8.04
CA LEU A 26 9.18 5.14 -9.18
C LEU A 26 10.03 5.43 -10.43
N PRO A 27 10.32 6.69 -10.81
CA PRO A 27 11.28 7.01 -11.86
C PRO A 27 12.67 6.42 -11.63
N ASP A 28 13.20 6.45 -10.40
CA ASP A 28 14.51 5.86 -10.10
C ASP A 28 14.50 4.35 -10.24
N LEU A 29 13.42 3.70 -9.79
CA LEU A 29 13.24 2.26 -9.96
C LEU A 29 13.19 1.88 -11.45
N LEU A 30 12.41 2.63 -12.24
CA LEU A 30 12.30 2.39 -13.68
C LEU A 30 13.61 2.64 -14.41
N ARG A 31 14.36 3.69 -14.04
CA ARG A 31 15.70 3.97 -14.58
C ARG A 31 16.67 2.84 -14.24
N ARG A 32 16.74 2.40 -12.99
CA ARG A 32 17.59 1.28 -12.56
C ARG A 32 17.25 -0.02 -13.28
N ARG A 33 15.97 -0.29 -13.52
CA ARG A 33 15.53 -1.45 -14.33
C ARG A 33 15.98 -1.34 -15.79
N ALA A 34 15.88 -0.16 -16.40
CA ALA A 34 16.36 0.08 -17.76
C ALA A 34 17.88 -0.08 -17.87
N GLU A 35 18.63 0.48 -16.91
CA GLU A 35 20.09 0.32 -16.82
C GLU A 35 20.51 -1.14 -16.62
N ALA A 36 19.81 -1.87 -15.75
CA ALA A 36 20.05 -3.30 -15.52
C ALA A 36 19.81 -4.12 -16.81
N LYS A 37 18.73 -3.83 -17.53
CA LYS A 37 18.44 -4.45 -18.82
C LYS A 37 19.53 -4.17 -19.86
N GLN A 38 20.04 -2.94 -19.94
CA GLN A 38 21.15 -2.59 -20.83
C GLN A 38 22.45 -3.33 -20.47
N ARG A 39 22.66 -3.64 -19.18
CA ARG A 39 23.81 -4.42 -18.70
C ARG A 39 23.63 -5.92 -18.81
N GLY A 40 22.55 -6.40 -19.47
CA GLY A 40 22.26 -7.83 -19.62
C GLY A 40 21.82 -8.53 -18.32
N VAL A 41 21.49 -7.75 -17.27
CA VAL A 41 20.92 -8.32 -16.06
C VAL A 41 19.49 -8.73 -16.36
N ILE A 42 19.22 -10.03 -16.38
CA ILE A 42 17.88 -10.58 -16.55
C ILE A 42 17.08 -10.18 -15.31
N ALA A 43 16.07 -9.34 -15.50
CA ALA A 43 15.10 -9.07 -14.45
C ALA A 43 14.44 -10.40 -14.05
N LYS A 44 14.49 -10.74 -12.76
CA LYS A 44 13.69 -11.88 -12.27
C LYS A 44 12.23 -11.58 -12.57
N ASP A 45 11.53 -12.53 -13.17
CA ASP A 45 10.08 -12.47 -13.28
C ASP A 45 9.51 -12.37 -11.87
N THR A 46 8.84 -11.26 -11.60
CA THR A 46 8.29 -10.98 -10.29
C THR A 46 6.78 -11.10 -10.37
N SER A 47 6.24 -12.08 -9.70
CA SER A 47 4.80 -12.22 -9.51
C SER A 47 4.35 -11.48 -8.26
N VAL A 48 3.20 -10.84 -8.33
CA VAL A 48 2.57 -10.15 -7.20
C VAL A 48 1.26 -10.84 -6.88
N ILE A 49 1.11 -11.26 -5.63
CA ILE A 49 -0.15 -11.81 -5.11
C ILE A 49 -0.77 -10.75 -4.21
N LEU A 50 -1.91 -10.20 -4.61
CA LEU A 50 -2.70 -9.29 -3.78
C LEU A 50 -3.74 -10.08 -3.02
N ILE A 51 -3.63 -10.12 -1.68
CA ILE A 51 -4.64 -10.69 -0.81
C ILE A 51 -5.47 -9.54 -0.26
N TRP A 52 -6.72 -9.45 -0.72
CA TRP A 52 -7.68 -8.45 -0.26
C TRP A 52 -8.60 -9.05 0.81
N LEU A 53 -8.48 -8.54 2.04
CA LEU A 53 -9.33 -8.93 3.17
C LEU A 53 -10.48 -7.93 3.28
N GLN A 54 -11.63 -8.30 2.76
CA GLN A 54 -12.80 -7.42 2.72
C GLN A 54 -13.51 -7.38 4.07
N GLY A 55 -13.10 -6.46 4.94
CA GLY A 55 -13.87 -6.02 6.10
C GLY A 55 -14.02 -6.99 7.28
N GLY A 56 -13.68 -8.27 7.16
CA GLY A 56 -13.80 -9.24 8.23
C GLY A 56 -12.77 -9.01 9.35
N PRO A 57 -11.47 -9.15 9.08
CA PRO A 57 -10.44 -8.93 10.09
C PRO A 57 -10.23 -7.44 10.34
N SER A 58 -10.54 -6.99 11.56
CA SER A 58 -10.26 -5.63 12.00
C SER A 58 -8.74 -5.42 12.11
N HIS A 59 -8.26 -4.21 11.77
CA HIS A 59 -6.86 -3.85 12.04
C HIS A 59 -6.54 -3.88 13.54
N MET A 60 -7.52 -3.54 14.40
CA MET A 60 -7.38 -3.57 15.85
C MET A 60 -7.29 -5.00 16.41
N ASP A 61 -7.78 -5.99 15.69
CA ASP A 61 -7.73 -7.40 16.08
C ASP A 61 -6.59 -8.17 15.37
N THR A 62 -5.75 -7.49 14.60
CA THR A 62 -4.68 -8.13 13.83
C THR A 62 -3.31 -7.51 14.06
N TYR A 63 -3.06 -6.32 13.53
CA TYR A 63 -1.73 -5.71 13.49
C TYR A 63 -1.61 -4.37 14.21
N ASP A 64 -2.71 -3.80 14.69
CA ASP A 64 -2.75 -2.47 15.35
C ASP A 64 -3.65 -2.47 16.58
N LEU A 65 -3.35 -3.34 17.54
CA LEU A 65 -4.19 -3.68 18.69
C LEU A 65 -4.43 -2.52 19.68
N LYS A 66 -3.54 -1.52 19.72
CA LYS A 66 -3.65 -0.33 20.60
C LYS A 66 -3.87 -0.68 22.07
N PRO A 67 -3.00 -1.48 22.72
CA PRO A 67 -3.22 -2.00 24.06
C PRO A 67 -3.41 -0.90 25.11
N ASP A 68 -2.80 0.26 24.92
CA ASP A 68 -2.88 1.41 25.82
C ASP A 68 -4.11 2.31 25.59
N ALA A 69 -4.93 2.01 24.57
CA ALA A 69 -6.15 2.76 24.29
C ALA A 69 -7.28 2.38 25.28
N PRO A 70 -8.28 3.24 25.49
CA PRO A 70 -9.51 2.88 26.21
C PRO A 70 -10.15 1.61 25.62
N ARG A 71 -10.84 0.84 26.48
CA ARG A 71 -11.40 -0.47 26.11
C ARG A 71 -12.27 -0.44 24.83
N GLU A 72 -12.95 0.68 24.61
CA GLU A 72 -13.85 0.91 23.47
C GLU A 72 -13.10 1.05 22.13
N TYR A 73 -11.78 1.27 22.17
CA TYR A 73 -10.92 1.55 21.00
C TYR A 73 -9.79 0.55 20.81
N ARG A 74 -9.73 -0.49 21.62
CA ARG A 74 -8.75 -1.56 21.48
C ARG A 74 -9.43 -2.87 21.14
N GLY A 75 -8.68 -3.77 20.46
CA GLY A 75 -9.15 -5.10 20.13
C GLY A 75 -9.40 -5.95 21.40
N GLU A 76 -10.18 -7.01 21.26
CA GLU A 76 -10.46 -7.97 22.34
C GLU A 76 -9.30 -8.96 22.56
N VAL A 77 -8.39 -9.05 21.59
CA VAL A 77 -7.25 -9.99 21.59
C VAL A 77 -5.99 -9.33 22.17
N SER A 78 -5.10 -10.15 22.70
CA SER A 78 -3.85 -9.69 23.31
C SER A 78 -2.72 -9.55 22.28
N PRO A 79 -1.81 -8.58 22.47
CA PRO A 79 -0.60 -8.49 21.67
C PRO A 79 0.41 -9.58 22.09
N ILE A 80 1.12 -10.15 21.10
CA ILE A 80 2.30 -10.95 21.30
C ILE A 80 3.49 -10.31 20.61
N SER A 81 4.66 -10.39 21.25
CA SER A 81 5.90 -9.85 20.68
C SER A 81 6.35 -10.68 19.48
N THR A 82 6.94 -9.99 18.51
CA THR A 82 7.49 -10.63 17.31
C THR A 82 9.01 -10.77 17.41
N VAL A 83 9.61 -11.39 16.39
CA VAL A 83 11.08 -11.42 16.23
C VAL A 83 11.68 -10.03 15.98
N VAL A 84 10.87 -9.03 15.69
CA VAL A 84 11.30 -7.64 15.51
C VAL A 84 11.00 -6.85 16.78
N PRO A 85 12.00 -6.37 17.52
CA PRO A 85 11.79 -5.60 18.74
C PRO A 85 10.88 -4.37 18.53
N GLY A 86 9.87 -4.21 19.39
CA GLY A 86 8.89 -3.12 19.32
C GLY A 86 7.78 -3.29 18.29
N LEU A 87 7.73 -4.43 17.61
CA LEU A 87 6.62 -4.80 16.75
C LEU A 87 5.82 -5.94 17.39
N ASP A 88 4.60 -5.67 17.78
CA ASP A 88 3.65 -6.66 18.29
C ASP A 88 2.54 -6.91 17.28
N VAL A 89 2.02 -8.13 17.29
CA VAL A 89 0.87 -8.58 16.49
C VAL A 89 -0.12 -9.31 17.39
N CYS A 90 -1.31 -9.60 16.87
CA CYS A 90 -2.33 -10.35 17.58
C CYS A 90 -1.86 -11.76 17.97
N GLU A 91 -2.23 -12.23 19.15
CA GLU A 91 -1.96 -13.58 19.66
C GLU A 91 -2.49 -14.70 18.75
N LEU A 92 -3.48 -14.42 17.91
CA LEU A 92 -4.01 -15.35 16.91
C LEU A 92 -3.14 -15.47 15.65
N LEU A 93 -2.06 -14.67 15.56
CA LEU A 93 -1.14 -14.63 14.43
C LEU A 93 0.31 -15.06 14.80
N PRO A 94 0.52 -16.18 15.53
CA PRO A 94 1.84 -16.55 16.02
C PRO A 94 2.87 -16.78 14.91
N ARG A 95 2.43 -17.33 13.77
CA ARG A 95 3.32 -17.51 12.60
C ARG A 95 3.75 -16.21 11.96
N HIS A 96 2.93 -15.15 12.03
CA HIS A 96 3.33 -13.83 11.59
C HIS A 96 4.34 -13.20 12.55
N ALA A 97 4.23 -13.48 13.85
CA ALA A 97 5.23 -13.05 14.82
C ALA A 97 6.62 -13.64 14.53
N GLU A 98 6.68 -14.90 14.13
CA GLU A 98 7.92 -15.62 13.79
C GLU A 98 8.62 -15.09 12.52
N VAL A 99 7.87 -14.50 11.59
CA VAL A 99 8.38 -14.03 10.28
C VAL A 99 8.26 -12.51 10.10
N ALA A 100 8.13 -11.78 11.19
CA ALA A 100 7.91 -10.33 11.15
C ALA A 100 9.08 -9.56 10.53
N ASP A 101 10.27 -10.12 10.49
CA ASP A 101 11.45 -9.61 9.80
C ASP A 101 11.36 -9.70 8.26
N ARG A 102 10.36 -10.41 7.72
CA ARG A 102 10.19 -10.67 6.28
C ARG A 102 9.08 -9.86 5.63
N PHE A 103 8.37 -9.04 6.37
CA PHE A 103 7.31 -8.18 5.82
C PHE A 103 7.38 -6.76 6.37
N ASN A 104 6.75 -5.84 5.68
CA ASN A 104 6.58 -4.46 6.14
C ASN A 104 5.13 -4.22 6.55
N LEU A 105 4.94 -3.56 7.68
CA LEU A 105 3.63 -3.20 8.19
C LEU A 105 3.42 -1.68 8.07
N ILE A 106 2.39 -1.28 7.32
CA ILE A 106 2.03 0.13 7.13
C ILE A 106 0.72 0.40 7.87
N ARG A 107 0.79 1.03 9.04
CA ARG A 107 -0.37 1.38 9.89
C ARG A 107 -0.95 2.77 9.60
N SER A 108 -0.25 3.60 8.83
CA SER A 108 -0.63 5.00 8.57
C SER A 108 -1.61 5.20 7.42
N ILE A 109 -2.17 4.13 6.85
CA ILE A 109 -3.14 4.24 5.76
C ILE A 109 -4.47 4.74 6.33
N SER A 110 -4.97 5.84 5.77
CA SER A 110 -6.25 6.44 6.15
C SER A 110 -7.00 6.98 4.93
N HIS A 111 -8.31 7.13 5.06
CA HIS A 111 -9.16 7.73 4.04
C HIS A 111 -10.39 8.39 4.67
N GLY A 112 -11.05 9.30 3.95
CA GLY A 112 -12.22 10.04 4.40
C GLY A 112 -13.57 9.35 4.13
N PHE A 113 -13.60 8.06 3.78
CA PHE A 113 -14.84 7.35 3.47
C PHE A 113 -15.31 6.52 4.67
N ALA A 114 -16.56 6.71 5.09
CA ALA A 114 -17.18 5.97 6.19
C ALA A 114 -17.95 4.70 5.73
N ASN A 115 -17.86 4.32 4.45
CA ASN A 115 -18.55 3.16 3.91
C ASN A 115 -17.59 2.20 3.21
N HIS A 116 -17.98 0.91 3.15
CA HIS A 116 -17.14 -0.15 2.57
C HIS A 116 -16.76 0.10 1.11
N ALA A 117 -17.73 0.51 0.28
CA ALA A 117 -17.49 0.70 -1.15
C ALA A 117 -16.51 1.84 -1.43
N GLY A 118 -16.66 2.98 -0.73
CA GLY A 118 -15.75 4.12 -0.85
C GLY A 118 -14.34 3.80 -0.38
N GLY A 119 -14.22 3.15 0.77
CA GLY A 119 -12.93 2.71 1.33
C GLY A 119 -12.21 1.71 0.43
N ALA A 120 -12.91 0.65 -0.01
CA ALA A 120 -12.38 -0.34 -0.93
C ALA A 120 -11.97 0.28 -2.28
N GLY A 121 -12.83 1.13 -2.85
CA GLY A 121 -12.54 1.83 -4.09
C GLY A 121 -11.30 2.72 -3.98
N ARG A 122 -11.17 3.48 -2.89
CA ARG A 122 -9.98 4.30 -2.60
C ARG A 122 -8.73 3.46 -2.51
N PHE A 123 -8.76 2.37 -1.77
CA PHE A 123 -7.61 1.51 -1.55
C PHE A 123 -7.19 0.80 -2.84
N LEU A 124 -8.14 0.16 -3.55
CA LEU A 124 -7.84 -0.66 -4.72
C LEU A 124 -7.50 0.14 -5.99
N SER A 125 -8.00 1.38 -6.11
CA SER A 125 -7.73 2.24 -7.27
C SER A 125 -6.68 3.31 -7.01
N GLY A 126 -6.45 3.71 -5.76
CA GLY A 126 -5.61 4.85 -5.40
C GLY A 126 -6.26 6.22 -5.62
N TYR A 127 -7.49 6.29 -6.11
CA TYR A 127 -8.21 7.53 -6.41
C TYR A 127 -9.35 7.80 -5.43
N ASN A 128 -9.68 9.07 -5.22
CA ASN A 128 -10.88 9.45 -4.47
C ASN A 128 -12.10 9.32 -5.37
N PRO A 129 -13.02 8.38 -5.10
CA PRO A 129 -14.25 8.29 -5.86
C PRO A 129 -15.15 9.48 -5.55
N SER A 130 -15.69 10.14 -6.58
CA SER A 130 -16.69 11.21 -6.45
C SER A 130 -18.09 10.66 -6.13
N LYS A 131 -18.31 9.37 -6.42
CA LYS A 131 -19.53 8.62 -6.08
C LYS A 131 -19.16 7.44 -5.20
N PRO A 132 -19.14 7.58 -3.87
CA PRO A 132 -18.64 6.56 -2.96
C PRO A 132 -19.47 5.26 -2.95
N LEU A 133 -20.71 5.28 -3.44
CA LEU A 133 -21.56 4.09 -3.54
C LEU A 133 -21.31 3.26 -4.81
N ASP A 134 -20.63 3.85 -5.81
CA ASP A 134 -20.24 3.17 -7.05
C ASP A 134 -18.81 3.57 -7.46
N PRO A 135 -17.82 3.34 -6.60
CA PRO A 135 -16.45 3.79 -6.85
C PRO A 135 -15.75 3.01 -7.96
N LEU A 136 -16.13 1.76 -8.17
CA LEU A 136 -15.47 0.87 -9.14
C LEU A 136 -15.82 1.24 -10.59
N ALA A 137 -16.95 1.90 -10.82
CA ALA A 137 -17.35 2.39 -12.14
C ALA A 137 -16.54 3.62 -12.60
N GLN A 138 -15.84 4.31 -11.68
CA GLN A 138 -15.13 5.55 -11.98
C GLN A 138 -13.64 5.35 -12.28
N PHE A 139 -13.02 4.45 -11.55
CA PHE A 139 -11.58 4.21 -11.64
C PHE A 139 -11.28 2.72 -11.66
N PRO A 140 -10.40 2.26 -12.56
CA PRO A 140 -10.01 0.85 -12.58
C PRO A 140 -9.21 0.50 -11.33
N CYS A 141 -9.44 -0.67 -10.78
CA CYS A 141 -8.59 -1.27 -9.76
C CYS A 141 -7.23 -1.65 -10.34
N ILE A 142 -6.25 -1.88 -9.48
CA ILE A 142 -4.88 -2.21 -9.87
C ILE A 142 -4.80 -3.44 -10.78
N GLY A 143 -5.61 -4.47 -10.54
CA GLY A 143 -5.60 -5.71 -11.34
C GLY A 143 -5.87 -5.47 -12.83
N PRO A 144 -7.01 -4.86 -13.24
CA PRO A 144 -7.28 -4.48 -14.62
C PRO A 144 -6.22 -3.59 -15.26
N VAL A 145 -5.62 -2.66 -14.49
CA VAL A 145 -4.54 -1.81 -14.98
C VAL A 145 -3.32 -2.65 -15.35
N VAL A 146 -2.89 -3.53 -14.45
CA VAL A 146 -1.75 -4.43 -14.69
C VAL A 146 -2.04 -5.37 -15.86
N SER A 147 -3.22 -5.99 -15.89
CA SER A 147 -3.63 -6.87 -17.00
C SER A 147 -3.56 -6.14 -18.35
N LYS A 148 -4.09 -4.92 -18.42
CA LYS A 148 -4.02 -4.12 -19.66
C LYS A 148 -2.59 -3.79 -20.07
N MET A 149 -1.71 -3.50 -19.11
CA MET A 149 -0.31 -3.18 -19.40
C MET A 149 0.48 -4.41 -19.88
N LEU A 150 0.10 -5.60 -19.42
CA LEU A 150 0.74 -6.86 -19.79
C LEU A 150 0.16 -7.49 -21.07
N GLN A 151 -1.00 -7.04 -21.57
CA GLN A 151 -1.62 -7.55 -22.81
C GLN A 151 -0.75 -7.46 -24.05
N GLY A 152 0.38 -6.74 -24.03
CA GLY A 152 1.38 -6.70 -25.11
C GLY A 152 2.56 -7.65 -24.87
N SER A 153 2.70 -8.21 -23.69
CA SER A 153 3.68 -9.25 -23.40
C SER A 153 3.01 -10.59 -23.75
N LYS A 154 3.58 -11.28 -24.70
CA LYS A 154 3.18 -12.66 -25.05
C LYS A 154 3.55 -13.55 -23.87
N ASP A 155 2.67 -13.64 -22.90
CA ASP A 155 2.72 -14.66 -21.89
C ASP A 155 1.73 -15.77 -22.26
N PRO A 156 2.15 -17.03 -22.21
CA PRO A 156 1.33 -18.17 -22.64
C PRO A 156 0.08 -18.35 -21.78
#